data_16ceb7ceeb9fa1b26abbdd10efae232e
#
_entry.id   16ceb7ceeb9fa1b26abbdd10efae232e
#
_cell.length_a   1.000
_cell.length_b   1.000
_cell.length_c   1.000
_cell.angle_alpha   90.00
_cell.angle_beta   90.00
_cell.angle_gamma   90.00
#
_symmetry.space_group_name_H-M   'P 1'
#
loop_
_entity.id
_entity.type
_entity.pdbx_description
1 polymer ?
#
loop_
_entity_poly.entity_id
_entity_poly.type
_entity_poly.pdbx_seq_one_letter_code
_entity_poly.pdbx_strand_id
1 'polypeptide(L)'
;MPNNRFLNALQGKPQKTPPIWLMRQAGRYHSHYQNLKKNFSFEELCKSPQLAAETAMGPIEEFDFDVAILFSDILFPLESLGMNLKYDPGPQFSELLSEQNHRRIFSQNNPIQSLSFQAEAIERTIEKLPNDKSMIGFIGGPWTLI
;
A
#
# COMPACT_ATOMS: atom_id res chain seq x y z
N MET A 1 -6.55 -23.29 -0.67
CA MET A 1 -8.00 -23.03 -0.54
C MET A 1 -8.17 -21.55 -0.24
N PRO A 2 -9.24 -20.88 -0.65
CA PRO A 2 -9.44 -19.47 -0.31
C PRO A 2 -9.47 -19.30 1.21
N ASN A 3 -9.04 -18.12 1.70
CA ASN A 3 -9.07 -17.78 3.13
C ASN A 3 -10.52 -17.64 3.61
N ASN A 4 -11.11 -18.75 4.03
CA ASN A 4 -12.50 -18.78 4.46
C ASN A 4 -12.76 -17.90 5.69
N ARG A 5 -11.76 -17.71 6.58
CA ARG A 5 -11.92 -16.84 7.76
C ARG A 5 -12.13 -15.38 7.35
N PHE A 6 -11.29 -14.86 6.45
CA PHE A 6 -11.43 -13.49 5.96
C PHE A 6 -12.72 -13.27 5.18
N LEU A 7 -13.05 -14.17 4.26
CA LEU A 7 -14.29 -14.11 3.49
C LEU A 7 -15.55 -14.22 4.37
N ASN A 8 -15.52 -15.10 5.38
CA ASN A 8 -16.63 -15.22 6.33
C ASN A 8 -16.79 -13.94 7.16
N ALA A 9 -15.69 -13.31 7.59
CA ALA A 9 -15.75 -12.05 8.32
C ALA A 9 -16.37 -10.93 7.46
N LEU A 10 -15.98 -10.83 6.19
CA LEU A 10 -16.59 -9.88 5.24
C LEU A 10 -18.09 -10.09 5.04
N GLN A 11 -18.55 -11.33 5.15
CA GLN A 11 -19.95 -11.70 5.02
C GLN A 11 -20.73 -11.64 6.36
N GLY A 12 -20.08 -11.19 7.43
CA GLY A 12 -20.69 -11.15 8.77
C GLY A 12 -20.99 -12.53 9.38
N LYS A 13 -20.39 -13.61 8.85
CA LYS A 13 -20.60 -14.95 9.34
C LYS A 13 -19.88 -15.18 10.68
N PRO A 14 -20.55 -15.77 11.68
CA PRO A 14 -19.91 -16.07 12.94
C PRO A 14 -18.78 -17.09 12.78
N GLN A 15 -17.67 -16.86 13.50
CA GLN A 15 -16.47 -17.70 13.46
C GLN A 15 -15.89 -17.88 14.86
N LYS A 16 -15.27 -19.02 15.10
CA LYS A 16 -14.56 -19.31 16.35
C LYS A 16 -13.32 -18.41 16.51
N THR A 17 -12.62 -18.16 15.43
CA THR A 17 -11.38 -17.34 15.41
C THR A 17 -11.50 -16.31 14.30
N PRO A 18 -11.40 -15.00 14.59
CA PRO A 18 -11.43 -13.97 13.57
C PRO A 18 -10.14 -14.00 12.72
N PRO A 19 -10.17 -13.51 11.47
CA PRO A 19 -8.96 -13.29 10.70
C PRO A 19 -8.12 -12.18 11.33
N ILE A 20 -6.80 -12.31 11.22
CA ILE A 20 -5.87 -11.36 11.81
C ILE A 20 -5.08 -10.66 10.70
N TRP A 21 -5.09 -9.35 10.76
CA TRP A 21 -4.19 -8.45 10.04
C TRP A 21 -4.04 -7.14 10.81
N LEU A 22 -2.93 -6.44 10.62
CA LEU A 22 -2.64 -5.18 11.30
C LEU A 22 -2.33 -4.11 10.26
N MET A 23 -2.92 -2.92 10.40
CA MET A 23 -2.77 -1.81 9.45
C MET A 23 -1.31 -1.48 9.09
N ARG A 24 -0.38 -1.65 10.04
CA ARG A 24 1.06 -1.39 9.86
C ARG A 24 1.90 -2.63 10.12
N GLN A 25 1.42 -3.80 9.65
CA GLN A 25 2.12 -5.07 9.84
C GLN A 25 3.52 -5.07 9.18
N ALA A 26 3.69 -4.47 8.00
CA ALA A 26 4.99 -4.12 7.48
C ALA A 26 5.36 -2.72 7.99
N GLY A 27 6.26 -2.63 8.95
CA GLY A 27 6.55 -1.36 9.60
C GLY A 27 7.87 -1.33 10.34
N ARG A 28 8.17 -0.17 10.97
CA ARG A 28 9.46 0.12 11.61
C ARG A 28 9.85 -0.81 12.76
N TYR A 29 8.92 -1.57 13.32
CA TYR A 29 9.21 -2.58 14.34
C TYR A 29 9.73 -3.90 13.74
N HIS A 30 9.44 -4.16 12.45
CA HIS A 30 9.66 -5.42 11.79
C HIS A 30 11.08 -5.52 11.22
N SER A 31 11.83 -6.55 11.59
CA SER A 31 13.23 -6.72 11.23
C SER A 31 13.45 -6.81 9.72
N HIS A 32 12.58 -7.55 9.01
CA HIS A 32 12.62 -7.66 7.56
C HIS A 32 12.50 -6.27 6.89
N TYR A 33 11.50 -5.48 7.29
CA TYR A 33 11.33 -4.11 6.78
C TYR A 33 12.55 -3.23 7.09
N GLN A 34 13.12 -3.32 8.30
CA GLN A 34 14.31 -2.58 8.67
C GLN A 34 15.52 -2.93 7.80
N ASN A 35 15.67 -4.19 7.41
CA ASN A 35 16.74 -4.63 6.53
C ASN A 35 16.57 -4.07 5.11
N LEU A 36 15.37 -4.08 4.55
CA LEU A 36 15.08 -3.45 3.26
C LEU A 36 15.40 -1.94 3.30
N LYS A 37 15.02 -1.26 4.37
CA LYS A 37 15.28 0.18 4.55
C LYS A 37 16.76 0.58 4.66
N LYS A 38 17.66 -0.34 4.89
CA LYS A 38 19.11 -0.05 4.84
C LYS A 38 19.60 0.25 3.43
N ASN A 39 18.93 -0.33 2.42
CA ASN A 39 19.35 -0.27 1.03
C ASN A 39 18.41 0.56 0.14
N PHE A 40 17.17 0.76 0.57
CA PHE A 40 16.13 1.38 -0.22
C PHE A 40 15.40 2.46 0.56
N SER A 41 15.09 3.58 -0.07
CA SER A 41 14.21 4.61 0.46
C SER A 41 12.77 4.10 0.59
N PHE A 42 11.94 4.81 1.34
CA PHE A 42 10.50 4.47 1.43
C PHE A 42 9.81 4.53 0.07
N GLU A 43 10.16 5.52 -0.74
CA GLU A 43 9.61 5.68 -2.08
C GLU A 43 9.98 4.52 -3.01
N GLU A 44 11.23 4.09 -3.00
CA GLU A 44 11.69 2.94 -3.78
C GLU A 44 10.98 1.66 -3.35
N LEU A 45 10.79 1.45 -2.04
CA LEU A 45 10.04 0.31 -1.52
C LEU A 45 8.57 0.30 -1.98
N CYS A 46 7.95 1.47 -2.11
CA CYS A 46 6.56 1.56 -2.58
C CYS A 46 6.43 1.51 -4.10
N LYS A 47 7.32 2.19 -4.83
CA LYS A 47 7.22 2.37 -6.30
C LYS A 47 7.83 1.22 -7.10
N SER A 48 8.65 0.37 -6.49
CA SER A 48 9.11 -0.87 -7.10
C SER A 48 8.13 -2.00 -6.79
N PRO A 49 7.39 -2.55 -7.78
CA PRO A 49 6.44 -3.64 -7.54
C PRO A 49 7.05 -4.84 -6.84
N GLN A 50 8.30 -5.16 -7.17
CA GLN A 50 9.05 -6.25 -6.57
C GLN A 50 9.32 -6.01 -5.08
N LEU A 51 9.80 -4.82 -4.72
CA LEU A 51 10.12 -4.47 -3.33
C LEU A 51 8.85 -4.28 -2.49
N ALA A 52 7.79 -3.73 -3.08
CA ALA A 52 6.51 -3.60 -2.42
C ALA A 52 5.92 -4.97 -2.06
N ALA A 53 5.96 -5.93 -3.00
CA ALA A 53 5.52 -7.29 -2.76
C ALA A 53 6.38 -8.00 -1.70
N GLU A 54 7.71 -7.86 -1.75
CA GLU A 54 8.62 -8.41 -0.75
C GLU A 54 8.34 -7.82 0.64
N THR A 55 8.13 -6.51 0.72
CA THR A 55 7.79 -5.83 1.98
C THR A 55 6.46 -6.30 2.55
N ALA A 56 5.45 -6.49 1.69
CA ALA A 56 4.12 -6.98 2.09
C ALA A 56 4.14 -8.43 2.58
N MET A 57 5.01 -9.26 2.00
CA MET A 57 5.12 -10.68 2.35
C MET A 57 5.83 -10.93 3.68
N GLY A 58 6.78 -10.09 4.08
CA GLY A 58 7.54 -10.29 5.32
C GLY A 58 6.67 -10.61 6.55
N PRO A 59 5.64 -9.82 6.89
CA PRO A 59 4.75 -10.13 8.01
C PRO A 59 3.91 -11.40 7.84
N ILE A 60 3.59 -11.78 6.62
CA ILE A 60 2.86 -13.03 6.33
C ILE A 60 3.74 -14.23 6.66
N GLU A 61 5.00 -14.17 6.25
CA GLU A 61 5.97 -15.25 6.47
C GLU A 61 6.38 -15.39 7.95
N GLU A 62 6.52 -14.26 8.66
CA GLU A 62 6.98 -14.28 10.05
C GLU A 62 5.85 -14.54 11.06
N PHE A 63 4.67 -13.94 10.85
CA PHE A 63 3.58 -13.96 11.84
C PHE A 63 2.36 -14.78 11.42
N ASP A 64 2.37 -15.36 10.24
CA ASP A 64 1.24 -16.15 9.71
C ASP A 64 -0.09 -15.38 9.68
N PHE A 65 -0.06 -14.07 9.42
CA PHE A 65 -1.28 -13.27 9.30
C PHE A 65 -2.18 -13.77 8.17
N ASP A 66 -3.50 -13.58 8.33
CA ASP A 66 -4.50 -14.06 7.37
C ASP A 66 -4.57 -13.19 6.10
N VAL A 67 -4.11 -11.93 6.18
CA VAL A 67 -4.27 -10.95 5.10
C VAL A 67 -2.98 -10.17 4.88
N ALA A 68 -2.47 -10.20 3.65
CA ALA A 68 -1.44 -9.28 3.19
C ALA A 68 -2.05 -7.92 2.85
N ILE A 69 -1.27 -6.85 3.06
CA ILE A 69 -1.66 -5.48 2.70
C ILE A 69 -0.68 -4.97 1.67
N LEU A 70 -1.19 -4.33 0.61
CA LEU A 70 -0.36 -3.61 -0.35
C LEU A 70 0.59 -2.67 0.40
N PHE A 71 1.89 -2.77 0.15
CA PHE A 71 2.85 -1.81 0.68
C PHE A 71 2.90 -0.58 -0.22
N SER A 72 2.29 0.51 0.21
CA SER A 72 2.11 1.74 -0.56
C SER A 72 1.85 2.94 0.35
N ASP A 73 1.54 4.10 -0.24
CA ASP A 73 1.12 5.30 0.47
C ASP A 73 -0.18 5.86 -0.13
N ILE A 74 -1.04 6.42 0.72
CA ILE A 74 -2.31 7.05 0.31
C ILE A 74 -2.13 8.33 -0.50
N LEU A 75 -0.93 8.93 -0.50
CA LEU A 75 -0.64 10.21 -1.16
C LEU A 75 -0.21 10.07 -2.63
N PHE A 76 0.14 8.88 -3.11
CA PHE A 76 0.52 8.67 -4.51
C PHE A 76 -0.56 9.08 -5.53
N PRO A 77 -1.87 8.97 -5.25
CA PRO A 77 -2.87 9.56 -6.13
C PRO A 77 -2.72 11.07 -6.32
N LEU A 78 -2.32 11.82 -5.30
CA LEU A 78 -2.08 13.27 -5.42
C LEU A 78 -0.83 13.55 -6.26
N GLU A 79 0.23 12.75 -6.08
CA GLU A 79 1.42 12.82 -6.92
C GLU A 79 1.07 12.51 -8.39
N SER A 80 0.27 11.48 -8.64
CA SER A 80 -0.16 11.10 -9.99
C SER A 80 -1.02 12.18 -10.68
N LEU A 81 -1.73 12.97 -9.90
CA LEU A 81 -2.49 14.13 -10.38
C LEU A 81 -1.60 15.36 -10.66
N GLY A 82 -0.33 15.34 -10.28
CA GLY A 82 0.64 16.38 -10.60
C GLY A 82 1.17 17.16 -9.38
N MET A 83 0.80 16.79 -8.17
CA MET A 83 1.41 17.39 -6.97
C MET A 83 2.81 16.81 -6.74
N ASN A 84 3.80 17.67 -6.55
CA ASN A 84 5.17 17.24 -6.25
C ASN A 84 5.25 16.71 -4.82
N LEU A 85 5.26 15.39 -4.67
CA LEU A 85 5.41 14.69 -3.40
C LEU A 85 6.86 14.25 -3.21
N LYS A 86 7.43 14.51 -2.02
CA LYS A 86 8.74 14.01 -1.58
C LYS A 86 8.64 13.50 -0.15
N TYR A 87 9.55 12.57 0.21
CA TYR A 87 9.65 12.03 1.56
C TYR A 87 11.00 12.37 2.18
N ASP A 88 11.03 13.45 3.02
CA ASP A 88 12.25 13.87 3.74
C ASP A 88 11.89 14.62 5.05
N PRO A 89 11.94 13.97 6.20
CA PRO A 89 11.81 12.54 6.50
C PRO A 89 10.36 12.01 6.34
N GLY A 90 9.37 12.88 6.18
CA GLY A 90 7.97 12.58 5.96
C GLY A 90 7.46 13.16 4.65
N PRO A 91 6.19 12.96 4.31
CA PRO A 91 5.60 13.48 3.09
C PRO A 91 5.60 15.01 3.09
N GLN A 92 6.06 15.59 2.01
CA GLN A 92 6.09 17.02 1.77
C GLN A 92 5.63 17.32 0.35
N PHE A 93 4.77 18.32 0.19
CA PHE A 93 4.37 18.85 -1.09
C PHE A 93 5.08 20.18 -1.34
N SER A 94 5.55 20.40 -2.56
CA SER A 94 6.22 21.66 -2.93
C SER A 94 5.27 22.86 -2.90
N GLU A 95 3.98 22.62 -3.09
CA GLU A 95 2.91 23.62 -2.98
C GLU A 95 1.61 22.95 -2.50
N LEU A 96 0.81 23.71 -1.79
CA LEU A 96 -0.52 23.28 -1.38
C LEU A 96 -1.54 23.55 -2.50
N LEU A 97 -2.54 22.70 -2.57
CA LEU A 97 -3.65 22.87 -3.51
C LEU A 97 -4.46 24.12 -3.16
N SER A 98 -4.84 24.90 -4.16
CA SER A 98 -5.65 26.12 -4.01
C SER A 98 -6.58 26.31 -5.22
N GLU A 99 -7.54 27.23 -5.09
CA GLU A 99 -8.43 27.61 -6.20
C GLU A 99 -7.65 28.18 -7.41
N GLN A 100 -6.49 28.79 -7.17
CA GLN A 100 -5.67 29.41 -8.21
C GLN A 100 -4.81 28.41 -8.99
N ASN A 101 -4.38 27.30 -8.36
CA ASN A 101 -3.41 26.38 -8.98
C ASN A 101 -3.97 24.99 -9.35
N HIS A 102 -5.16 24.60 -8.88
CA HIS A 102 -5.67 23.24 -9.08
C HIS A 102 -5.78 22.83 -10.55
N ARG A 103 -6.25 23.73 -11.42
CA ARG A 103 -6.37 23.45 -12.86
C ARG A 103 -5.02 23.22 -13.52
N ARG A 104 -3.99 23.99 -13.13
CA ARG A 104 -2.62 23.82 -13.64
C ARG A 104 -2.02 22.50 -13.16
N ILE A 105 -2.19 22.16 -11.89
CA ILE A 105 -1.65 20.94 -11.31
C ILE A 105 -2.27 19.71 -11.96
N PHE A 106 -3.59 19.67 -12.13
CA PHE A 106 -4.32 18.49 -12.58
C PHE A 106 -4.43 18.34 -14.11
N SER A 107 -3.90 19.28 -14.90
CA SER A 107 -4.14 19.33 -16.36
C SER A 107 -3.25 18.39 -17.19
N GLN A 108 -2.20 17.80 -16.65
CA GLN A 108 -1.10 17.26 -17.47
C GLN A 108 -0.80 15.78 -17.32
N ASN A 109 -1.42 15.04 -16.39
CA ASN A 109 -1.03 13.67 -16.09
C ASN A 109 -2.13 12.64 -16.38
N ASN A 110 -1.70 11.44 -16.80
CA ASN A 110 -2.56 10.27 -16.79
C ASN A 110 -2.38 9.51 -15.45
N PRO A 111 -3.25 9.73 -14.46
CA PRO A 111 -3.08 9.16 -13.13
C PRO A 111 -3.14 7.63 -13.12
N ILE A 112 -3.88 7.01 -14.02
CA ILE A 112 -3.99 5.55 -14.13
C ILE A 112 -2.63 4.96 -14.51
N GLN A 113 -1.99 5.52 -15.52
CA GLN A 113 -0.67 5.05 -15.96
C GLN A 113 0.41 5.30 -14.89
N SER A 114 0.37 6.45 -14.23
CA SER A 114 1.33 6.80 -13.18
C SER A 114 1.23 5.90 -11.95
N LEU A 115 0.07 5.27 -11.71
CA LEU A 115 -0.18 4.37 -10.58
C LEU A 115 -0.09 2.87 -10.95
N SER A 116 0.34 2.52 -12.17
CA SER A 116 0.43 1.11 -12.62
C SER A 116 1.29 0.25 -11.70
N PHE A 117 2.33 0.82 -11.08
CA PHE A 117 3.19 0.13 -10.12
C PHE A 117 2.42 -0.46 -8.93
N GLN A 118 1.31 0.16 -8.51
CA GLN A 118 0.48 -0.37 -7.43
C GLN A 118 -0.28 -1.64 -7.86
N ALA A 119 -0.83 -1.65 -9.09
CA ALA A 119 -1.47 -2.83 -9.65
C ALA A 119 -0.47 -3.98 -9.80
N GLU A 120 0.71 -3.69 -10.36
CA GLU A 120 1.78 -4.68 -10.49
C GLU A 120 2.26 -5.20 -9.13
N ALA A 121 2.34 -4.35 -8.10
CA ALA A 121 2.70 -4.77 -6.74
C ALA A 121 1.66 -5.72 -6.14
N ILE A 122 0.38 -5.48 -6.38
CA ILE A 122 -0.71 -6.39 -5.98
C ILE A 122 -0.57 -7.73 -6.69
N GLU A 123 -0.39 -7.74 -8.01
CA GLU A 123 -0.22 -8.96 -8.80
C GLU A 123 0.96 -9.79 -8.27
N ARG A 124 2.14 -9.17 -8.11
CA ARG A 124 3.33 -9.84 -7.56
C ARG A 124 3.17 -10.33 -6.13
N THR A 125 2.39 -9.63 -5.32
CA THR A 125 2.10 -10.08 -3.96
C THR A 125 1.19 -11.31 -4.01
N ILE A 126 0.15 -11.29 -4.84
CA ILE A 126 -0.78 -12.42 -5.01
C ILE A 126 -0.06 -13.67 -5.54
N GLU A 127 0.89 -13.50 -6.47
CA GLU A 127 1.70 -14.61 -6.99
C GLU A 127 2.50 -15.34 -5.91
N LYS A 128 2.95 -14.60 -4.88
CA LYS A 128 3.74 -15.15 -3.75
C LYS A 128 2.87 -15.61 -2.59
N LEU A 129 1.65 -15.11 -2.51
CA LEU A 129 0.78 -15.30 -1.35
C LEU A 129 0.27 -16.75 -1.29
N PRO A 130 0.37 -17.44 -0.13
CA PRO A 130 -0.26 -18.73 0.06
C PRO A 130 -1.76 -18.71 -0.26
N ASN A 131 -2.27 -19.80 -0.83
CA ASN A 131 -3.66 -19.89 -1.29
C ASN A 131 -4.72 -19.74 -0.19
N ASP A 132 -4.34 -19.88 1.07
CA ASP A 132 -5.20 -19.73 2.25
C ASP A 132 -5.14 -18.33 2.86
N LYS A 133 -4.40 -17.41 2.26
CA LYS A 133 -4.30 -16.01 2.67
C LYS A 133 -5.07 -15.11 1.71
N SER A 134 -5.36 -13.90 2.15
CA SER A 134 -6.04 -12.88 1.34
C SER A 134 -5.14 -11.66 1.14
N MET A 135 -5.48 -10.85 0.14
CA MET A 135 -4.81 -9.57 -0.14
C MET A 135 -5.83 -8.45 -0.05
N ILE A 136 -5.43 -7.33 0.58
CA ILE A 136 -6.20 -6.08 0.57
C ILE A 136 -5.34 -4.92 0.07
N GLY A 137 -5.97 -4.01 -0.66
CA GLY A 137 -5.46 -2.69 -0.94
C GLY A 137 -6.04 -1.66 0.04
N PHE A 138 -5.59 -0.43 -0.06
CA PHE A 138 -6.15 0.71 0.67
C PHE A 138 -6.06 1.98 -0.18
N ILE A 139 -6.93 2.92 0.11
CA ILE A 139 -6.95 4.25 -0.52
C ILE A 139 -7.25 5.30 0.54
N GLY A 140 -6.75 6.52 0.33
CA GLY A 140 -7.19 7.68 1.09
C GLY A 140 -8.60 8.09 0.68
N GLY A 141 -9.50 8.29 1.64
CA GLY A 141 -10.79 8.92 1.36
C GLY A 141 -10.58 10.37 0.88
N PRO A 142 -11.51 10.95 0.08
CA PRO A 142 -11.36 12.33 -0.43
C PRO A 142 -11.05 13.35 0.66
N TRP A 143 -11.74 13.26 1.80
CA TRP A 143 -11.52 14.15 2.93
C TRP A 143 -10.14 14.01 3.60
N THR A 144 -9.53 12.84 3.48
CA THR A 144 -8.17 12.59 4.02
C THR A 144 -7.09 13.17 3.10
N LEU A 145 -7.40 13.28 1.80
CA LEU A 145 -6.44 13.73 0.78
C LEU A 145 -6.49 15.24 0.53
N ILE A 146 -7.55 15.92 0.95
CA ILE A 146 -7.71 17.37 0.90
C ILE A 146 -7.09 18.02 2.14
#